data_36e83f7b0b6ed3574e43550946cd5f32
#
_entry.id   36e83f7b0b6ed3574e43550946cd5f32
#
_cell.length_a   1.000
_cell.length_b   1.000
_cell.length_c   1.000
_cell.angle_alpha   90.00
_cell.angle_beta   90.00
_cell.angle_gamma   90.00
#
_symmetry.space_group_name_H-M   'P 1'
#
loop_
_entity.id
_entity.type
_entity.pdbx_description
1 polymer ?
#
loop_
_entity_poly.entity_id
_entity_poly.type
_entity_poly.pdbx_seq_one_letter_code
_entity_poly.pdbx_strand_id
1 'polypeptide(L)'
;AFSQGGSGIDWAADLDYLASELPAKHCNLFAKYDKAQFETAIGAIKASAGEAGDFATALKTQQLIARLGDSHTMLYFNQLMNRQQILPLGLLWVSDGLYVIQTAEENKELLGHRLTAVGKAPVETVIDSLSTLFTVDNEAMVKSMIPQLFPSLQLLEYFGFAHNGQAELTLDGDKTYTLKPSDPQRAGRAA
;
A
#
# COMPACT_ATOMS: atom_id res chain seq x y z
N ALA A 1 -22.84 -9.78 -4.95
CA ALA A 1 -21.98 -10.28 -6.02
C ALA A 1 -21.64 -9.09 -6.91
N PHE A 2 -20.46 -8.50 -6.74
CA PHE A 2 -19.96 -7.50 -7.68
C PHE A 2 -19.45 -8.26 -8.90
N SER A 3 -20.03 -7.97 -10.06
CA SER A 3 -19.54 -8.42 -11.35
C SER A 3 -18.12 -7.86 -11.54
N GLN A 4 -17.11 -8.73 -11.50
CA GLN A 4 -15.75 -8.39 -11.94
C GLN A 4 -15.81 -8.27 -13.48
N GLY A 5 -16.04 -7.06 -13.97
CA GLY A 5 -15.68 -6.73 -15.34
C GLY A 5 -14.16 -6.78 -15.41
N GLY A 6 -13.61 -7.80 -16.09
CA GLY A 6 -12.18 -7.91 -16.27
C GLY A 6 -11.63 -6.63 -16.89
N SER A 7 -10.57 -6.08 -16.34
CA SER A 7 -9.89 -4.86 -16.80
C SER A 7 -9.23 -5.00 -18.17
N GLY A 8 -9.27 -6.17 -18.77
CA GLY A 8 -8.56 -6.50 -20.01
C GLY A 8 -7.06 -6.70 -19.83
N ILE A 9 -6.55 -6.72 -18.59
CA ILE A 9 -5.12 -7.00 -18.30
C ILE A 9 -4.87 -8.51 -18.42
N ASP A 10 -3.92 -8.88 -19.27
CA ASP A 10 -3.41 -10.26 -19.37
C ASP A 10 -2.21 -10.43 -18.45
N TRP A 11 -2.48 -10.67 -17.16
CA TRP A 11 -1.43 -10.88 -16.17
C TRP A 11 -0.49 -12.03 -16.50
N ALA A 12 -0.96 -13.05 -17.21
CA ALA A 12 -0.10 -14.17 -17.59
C ALA A 12 0.97 -13.72 -18.61
N ALA A 13 0.55 -13.00 -19.64
CA ALA A 13 1.45 -12.44 -20.64
C ALA A 13 2.37 -11.34 -20.04
N ASP A 14 1.83 -10.45 -19.21
CA ASP A 14 2.60 -9.38 -18.59
C ASP A 14 3.66 -9.89 -17.61
N LEU A 15 3.35 -10.92 -16.83
CA LEU A 15 4.31 -11.55 -15.92
C LEU A 15 5.38 -12.35 -16.66
N ASP A 16 5.04 -13.03 -17.78
CA ASP A 16 6.03 -13.68 -18.66
C ASP A 16 6.96 -12.65 -19.30
N TYR A 17 6.41 -11.52 -19.75
CA TYR A 17 7.18 -10.41 -20.29
C TYR A 17 8.12 -9.82 -19.22
N LEU A 18 7.61 -9.56 -18.02
CA LEU A 18 8.42 -9.08 -16.89
C LEU A 18 9.57 -10.04 -16.57
N ALA A 19 9.29 -11.35 -16.51
CA ALA A 19 10.29 -12.37 -16.20
C ALA A 19 11.41 -12.48 -17.24
N SER A 20 11.11 -12.20 -18.52
CA SER A 20 12.09 -12.25 -19.61
C SER A 20 12.85 -10.93 -19.78
N GLU A 21 12.13 -9.81 -19.79
CA GLU A 21 12.70 -8.51 -20.17
C GLU A 21 13.41 -7.79 -19.03
N LEU A 22 12.90 -7.90 -17.80
CA LEU A 22 13.52 -7.22 -16.68
C LEU A 22 14.96 -7.71 -16.44
N PRO A 23 15.24 -9.03 -16.38
CA PRO A 23 16.62 -9.52 -16.28
C PRO A 23 17.51 -9.17 -17.47
N ALA A 24 16.94 -9.08 -18.68
CA ALA A 24 17.69 -8.75 -19.88
C ALA A 24 18.09 -7.27 -19.97
N LYS A 25 17.31 -6.39 -19.36
CA LYS A 25 17.50 -4.92 -19.42
C LYS A 25 18.18 -4.33 -18.19
N HIS A 26 18.02 -4.96 -17.03
CA HIS A 26 18.61 -4.46 -15.79
C HIS A 26 20.06 -4.88 -15.66
N CYS A 27 20.95 -3.95 -15.35
CA CYS A 27 22.40 -4.19 -15.33
C CYS A 27 22.86 -5.23 -14.27
N ASN A 28 22.14 -5.35 -13.14
CA ASN A 28 22.48 -6.26 -12.04
C ASN A 28 21.25 -6.61 -11.19
N LEU A 29 20.22 -7.18 -11.82
CA LEU A 29 18.91 -7.42 -11.19
C LEU A 29 19.00 -8.31 -9.95
N PHE A 30 19.82 -9.33 -9.99
CA PHE A 30 19.91 -10.37 -8.95
C PHE A 30 21.04 -10.14 -7.95
N ALA A 31 21.44 -8.87 -7.72
CA ALA A 31 22.47 -8.54 -6.76
C ALA A 31 22.07 -8.83 -5.30
N LYS A 32 20.78 -8.65 -4.97
CA LYS A 32 20.22 -8.78 -3.61
C LYS A 32 19.17 -9.88 -3.47
N TYR A 33 18.67 -10.43 -4.58
CA TYR A 33 17.59 -11.42 -4.59
C TYR A 33 17.90 -12.52 -5.61
N ASP A 34 17.76 -13.77 -5.21
CA ASP A 34 18.13 -14.93 -6.04
C ASP A 34 17.20 -15.10 -7.24
N LYS A 35 17.79 -15.44 -8.40
CA LYS A 35 17.06 -15.61 -9.68
C LYS A 35 16.01 -16.72 -9.59
N ALA A 36 16.34 -17.87 -9.01
CA ALA A 36 15.40 -18.99 -8.93
C ALA A 36 14.24 -18.68 -7.99
N GLN A 37 14.48 -17.91 -6.92
CA GLN A 37 13.42 -17.38 -6.05
C GLN A 37 12.52 -16.40 -6.80
N PHE A 38 13.09 -15.51 -7.63
CA PHE A 38 12.32 -14.59 -8.46
C PHE A 38 11.42 -15.35 -9.45
N GLU A 39 11.96 -16.32 -10.20
CA GLU A 39 11.19 -17.13 -11.14
C GLU A 39 10.06 -17.92 -10.45
N THR A 40 10.35 -18.50 -9.29
CA THR A 40 9.35 -19.19 -8.45
C THR A 40 8.23 -18.25 -8.02
N ALA A 41 8.59 -17.04 -7.57
CA ALA A 41 7.61 -16.03 -7.12
C ALA A 41 6.74 -15.54 -8.28
N ILE A 42 7.30 -15.30 -9.46
CA ILE A 42 6.54 -14.97 -10.69
C ILE A 42 5.52 -16.08 -10.99
N GLY A 43 5.95 -17.35 -10.96
CA GLY A 43 5.05 -18.49 -11.17
C GLY A 43 3.88 -18.53 -10.17
N ALA A 44 4.16 -18.27 -8.90
CA ALA A 44 3.14 -18.24 -7.85
C ALA A 44 2.14 -17.07 -8.02
N ILE A 45 2.63 -15.87 -8.39
CA ILE A 45 1.77 -14.72 -8.68
C ILE A 45 0.87 -15.03 -9.87
N LYS A 46 1.46 -15.56 -10.97
CA LYS A 46 0.74 -15.94 -12.18
C LYS A 46 -0.38 -16.94 -11.90
N ALA A 47 -0.10 -17.98 -11.11
CA ALA A 47 -1.08 -19.00 -10.74
C ALA A 47 -2.26 -18.43 -9.93
N SER A 48 -2.06 -17.37 -9.14
CA SER A 48 -3.09 -16.78 -8.31
C SER A 48 -3.79 -15.56 -8.93
N ALA A 49 -3.33 -15.05 -10.07
CA ALA A 49 -3.77 -13.76 -10.64
C ALA A 49 -5.28 -13.74 -10.96
N GLY A 50 -5.81 -14.84 -11.52
CA GLY A 50 -7.24 -14.93 -11.87
C GLY A 50 -8.19 -14.84 -10.67
N GLU A 51 -7.78 -15.31 -9.50
CA GLU A 51 -8.58 -15.27 -8.28
C GLU A 51 -8.33 -14.00 -7.45
N ALA A 52 -7.10 -13.50 -7.47
CA ALA A 52 -6.70 -12.35 -6.65
C ALA A 52 -7.28 -11.02 -7.14
N GLY A 53 -7.55 -10.90 -8.44
CA GLY A 53 -7.92 -9.66 -9.10
C GLY A 53 -6.73 -8.73 -9.36
N ASP A 54 -6.95 -7.72 -10.20
CA ASP A 54 -5.86 -6.89 -10.75
C ASP A 54 -5.07 -6.13 -9.69
N PHE A 55 -5.75 -5.51 -8.75
CA PHE A 55 -5.08 -4.72 -7.70
C PHE A 55 -4.17 -5.58 -6.83
N ALA A 56 -4.66 -6.72 -6.35
CA ALA A 56 -3.88 -7.61 -5.51
C ALA A 56 -2.72 -8.25 -6.29
N THR A 57 -2.92 -8.58 -7.59
CA THR A 57 -1.86 -9.09 -8.45
C THR A 57 -0.77 -8.05 -8.66
N ALA A 58 -1.14 -6.80 -8.92
CA ALA A 58 -0.18 -5.69 -9.03
C ALA A 58 0.60 -5.48 -7.73
N LEU A 59 -0.05 -5.54 -6.56
CA LEU A 59 0.63 -5.40 -5.27
C LEU A 59 1.62 -6.54 -5.00
N LYS A 60 1.23 -7.80 -5.27
CA LYS A 60 2.14 -8.95 -5.15
C LYS A 60 3.35 -8.80 -6.09
N THR A 61 3.12 -8.33 -7.32
CA THR A 61 4.19 -8.07 -8.29
C THR A 61 5.10 -6.95 -7.80
N GLN A 62 4.54 -5.85 -7.29
CA GLN A 62 5.35 -4.76 -6.73
C GLN A 62 6.14 -5.20 -5.49
N GLN A 63 5.56 -6.01 -4.60
CA GLN A 63 6.28 -6.58 -3.46
C GLN A 63 7.46 -7.46 -3.91
N LEU A 64 7.29 -8.23 -4.98
CA LEU A 64 8.40 -9.01 -5.57
C LEU A 64 9.49 -8.08 -6.14
N ILE A 65 9.10 -7.04 -6.88
CA ILE A 65 10.04 -6.05 -7.44
C ILE A 65 10.81 -5.34 -6.31
N ALA A 66 10.14 -4.94 -5.24
CA ALA A 66 10.79 -4.28 -4.11
C ALA A 66 11.89 -5.16 -3.45
N ARG A 67 11.73 -6.49 -3.44
CA ARG A 67 12.74 -7.44 -2.94
C ARG A 67 14.01 -7.49 -3.78
N LEU A 68 13.97 -7.07 -5.05
CA LEU A 68 15.15 -6.98 -5.90
C LEU A 68 16.16 -5.94 -5.38
N GLY A 69 15.69 -5.00 -4.57
CA GLY A 69 16.53 -4.04 -3.85
C GLY A 69 17.06 -2.90 -4.69
N ASP A 70 16.40 -2.57 -5.80
CA ASP A 70 16.64 -1.36 -6.59
C ASP A 70 15.45 -0.42 -6.48
N SER A 71 15.66 0.76 -5.88
CA SER A 71 14.61 1.77 -5.67
C SER A 71 14.12 2.44 -6.96
N HIS A 72 14.82 2.26 -8.07
CA HIS A 72 14.45 2.79 -9.39
C HIS A 72 13.62 1.81 -10.23
N THR A 73 13.56 0.53 -9.80
CA THR A 73 12.73 -0.49 -10.43
C THR A 73 11.41 -0.62 -9.66
N MET A 74 10.30 -0.22 -10.28
CA MET A 74 8.98 -0.24 -9.64
C MET A 74 7.85 -0.50 -10.63
N LEU A 75 6.76 -1.07 -10.13
CA LEU A 75 5.47 -1.14 -10.81
C LEU A 75 4.57 0.00 -10.34
N TYR A 76 4.00 0.75 -11.27
CA TYR A 76 3.08 1.86 -10.95
C TYR A 76 1.67 1.34 -10.60
N PHE A 77 1.54 0.57 -9.51
CA PHE A 77 0.26 0.00 -9.04
C PHE A 77 -0.77 1.07 -8.65
N ASN A 78 -0.33 2.31 -8.40
CA ASN A 78 -1.20 3.44 -8.09
C ASN A 78 -2.23 3.75 -9.19
N GLN A 79 -1.98 3.32 -10.44
CA GLN A 79 -2.95 3.43 -11.53
C GLN A 79 -4.17 2.52 -11.34
N LEU A 80 -4.04 1.46 -10.56
CA LEU A 80 -5.11 0.52 -10.20
C LEU A 80 -5.77 0.87 -8.87
N MET A 81 -5.29 1.90 -8.18
CA MET A 81 -5.90 2.36 -6.92
C MET A 81 -7.21 3.09 -7.17
N ASN A 82 -8.21 2.74 -6.38
CA ASN A 82 -9.48 3.46 -6.37
C ASN A 82 -9.35 4.75 -5.56
N ARG A 83 -9.31 5.89 -6.25
CA ARG A 83 -9.21 7.22 -5.62
C ARG A 83 -10.39 7.57 -4.72
N GLN A 84 -11.52 6.87 -4.84
CA GLN A 84 -12.67 7.02 -3.95
C GLN A 84 -12.50 6.27 -2.63
N GLN A 85 -11.46 5.46 -2.49
CA GLN A 85 -11.13 4.72 -1.28
C GLN A 85 -9.94 5.33 -0.52
N ILE A 86 -9.88 6.64 -0.46
CA ILE A 86 -8.89 7.37 0.33
C ILE A 86 -9.57 7.88 1.60
N LEU A 87 -9.00 7.53 2.74
CA LEU A 87 -9.43 8.05 4.04
C LEU A 87 -9.13 9.55 4.12
N PRO A 88 -10.00 10.35 4.74
CA PRO A 88 -9.76 11.78 4.94
C PRO A 88 -8.69 11.99 6.03
N LEU A 89 -7.46 11.60 5.74
CA LEU A 89 -6.38 11.53 6.70
C LEU A 89 -5.07 11.97 6.06
N GLY A 90 -4.50 13.05 6.55
CA GLY A 90 -3.13 13.46 6.26
C GLY A 90 -2.24 13.19 7.47
N LEU A 91 -1.12 12.52 7.25
CA LEU A 91 -0.18 12.12 8.30
C LEU A 91 1.16 12.81 8.13
N LEU A 92 1.82 13.06 9.25
CA LEU A 92 3.22 13.48 9.31
C LEU A 92 3.97 12.55 10.26
N TRP A 93 5.11 12.05 9.80
CA TRP A 93 6.01 11.28 10.66
C TRP A 93 7.04 12.19 11.29
N VAL A 94 6.98 12.34 12.61
CA VAL A 94 7.95 13.06 13.42
C VAL A 94 8.83 12.11 14.23
N SER A 95 9.67 12.62 15.11
CA SER A 95 10.68 11.81 15.81
C SER A 95 10.12 10.65 16.63
N ASP A 96 8.90 10.77 17.16
CA ASP A 96 8.28 9.83 18.07
C ASP A 96 7.02 9.13 17.51
N GLY A 97 6.69 9.32 16.24
CA GLY A 97 5.60 8.59 15.58
C GLY A 97 4.88 9.32 14.45
N LEU A 98 3.77 8.73 14.03
CA LEU A 98 2.85 9.27 13.02
C LEU A 98 1.76 10.10 13.69
N TYR A 99 1.61 11.34 13.25
CA TYR A 99 0.59 12.27 13.76
C TYR A 99 -0.39 12.67 12.67
N VAL A 100 -1.65 12.83 13.06
CA VAL A 100 -2.69 13.36 12.18
C VAL A 100 -2.51 14.87 12.07
N ILE A 101 -2.21 15.35 10.86
CA ILE A 101 -2.02 16.79 10.58
C ILE A 101 -3.11 17.36 9.66
N GLN A 102 -3.90 16.52 9.04
CA GLN A 102 -5.02 16.93 8.19
C GLN A 102 -6.11 15.88 8.23
N THR A 103 -7.36 16.31 8.27
CA THR A 103 -8.53 15.44 8.18
C THR A 103 -9.74 16.20 7.62
N ALA A 104 -10.91 15.56 7.52
CA ALA A 104 -12.17 16.24 7.24
C ALA A 104 -12.68 17.01 8.46
N GLU A 105 -13.46 18.06 8.26
CA GLU A 105 -13.97 18.93 9.36
C GLU A 105 -14.75 18.12 10.41
N GLU A 106 -15.51 17.11 9.98
CA GLU A 106 -16.25 16.22 10.87
C GLU A 106 -15.38 15.34 11.78
N ASN A 107 -14.11 15.24 11.49
CA ASN A 107 -13.14 14.43 12.23
C ASN A 107 -12.02 15.29 12.85
N LYS A 108 -12.24 16.59 13.02
CA LYS A 108 -11.18 17.51 13.47
C LYS A 108 -10.59 17.18 14.84
N GLU A 109 -11.30 16.43 15.66
CA GLU A 109 -10.80 15.91 16.93
C GLU A 109 -9.62 14.94 16.80
N LEU A 110 -9.34 14.44 15.59
CA LEU A 110 -8.15 13.63 15.35
C LEU A 110 -6.86 14.45 15.19
N LEU A 111 -6.99 15.77 14.91
CA LEU A 111 -5.81 16.61 14.65
C LEU A 111 -4.87 16.68 15.85
N GLY A 112 -3.57 16.55 15.57
CA GLY A 112 -2.50 16.61 16.58
C GLY A 112 -2.35 15.35 17.42
N HIS A 113 -3.16 14.32 17.21
CA HIS A 113 -3.06 13.04 17.93
C HIS A 113 -2.15 12.06 17.20
N ARG A 114 -1.44 11.25 18.00
CA ARG A 114 -0.52 10.21 17.49
C ARG A 114 -1.30 8.94 17.14
N LEU A 115 -1.09 8.43 15.94
CA LEU A 115 -1.62 7.14 15.51
C LEU A 115 -0.81 6.01 16.16
N THR A 116 -1.48 5.08 16.83
CA THR A 116 -0.85 3.97 17.55
C THR A 116 -1.29 2.59 17.07
N ALA A 117 -2.49 2.46 16.47
CA ALA A 117 -2.93 1.19 15.90
C ALA A 117 -3.96 1.39 14.77
N VAL A 118 -4.13 0.34 13.95
CA VAL A 118 -5.22 0.21 12.97
C VAL A 118 -5.89 -1.15 13.19
N GLY A 119 -7.17 -1.13 13.52
CA GLY A 119 -7.86 -2.33 14.00
C GLY A 119 -7.16 -2.87 15.24
N LYS A 120 -6.71 -4.13 15.17
CA LYS A 120 -5.96 -4.80 16.26
C LYS A 120 -4.45 -4.72 16.08
N ALA A 121 -3.97 -4.18 14.98
CA ALA A 121 -2.54 -4.17 14.66
C ALA A 121 -1.87 -2.88 15.16
N PRO A 122 -0.74 -2.98 15.89
CA PRO A 122 0.11 -1.83 16.18
C PRO A 122 0.51 -1.11 14.89
N VAL A 123 0.67 0.21 14.97
CA VAL A 123 1.01 1.03 13.79
C VAL A 123 2.33 0.58 13.14
N GLU A 124 3.28 0.08 13.90
CA GLU A 124 4.55 -0.46 13.43
C GLU A 124 4.34 -1.64 12.47
N THR A 125 3.41 -2.55 12.81
CA THR A 125 3.03 -3.69 11.94
C THR A 125 2.43 -3.21 10.61
N VAL A 126 1.64 -2.15 10.65
CA VAL A 126 1.06 -1.54 9.44
C VAL A 126 2.16 -0.90 8.59
N ILE A 127 3.09 -0.17 9.22
CA ILE A 127 4.26 0.43 8.58
C ILE A 127 5.12 -0.64 7.90
N ASP A 128 5.45 -1.72 8.61
CA ASP A 128 6.25 -2.83 8.07
C ASP A 128 5.58 -3.45 6.84
N SER A 129 4.26 -3.67 6.90
CA SER A 129 3.49 -4.23 5.78
C SER A 129 3.47 -3.30 4.58
N LEU A 130 3.19 -2.00 4.77
CA LEU A 130 3.22 -1.01 3.69
C LEU A 130 4.62 -0.83 3.12
N SER A 131 5.67 -0.96 3.93
CA SER A 131 7.07 -0.85 3.50
C SER A 131 7.48 -1.98 2.55
N THR A 132 6.75 -3.09 2.51
CA THR A 132 6.99 -4.15 1.51
C THR A 132 6.67 -3.73 0.07
N LEU A 133 5.98 -2.60 -0.12
CA LEU A 133 5.58 -2.08 -1.44
C LEU A 133 6.66 -1.22 -2.12
N PHE A 134 7.78 -0.96 -1.47
CA PHE A 134 8.89 -0.20 -2.05
C PHE A 134 10.23 -0.69 -1.51
N THR A 135 11.28 -0.47 -2.28
CA THR A 135 12.64 -0.75 -1.82
C THR A 135 13.05 0.29 -0.79
N VAL A 136 13.42 -0.16 0.41
CA VAL A 136 13.86 0.71 1.50
C VAL A 136 15.38 0.95 1.39
N ASP A 137 15.77 2.13 0.95
CA ASP A 137 17.18 2.54 0.91
C ASP A 137 17.64 3.15 2.24
N ASN A 138 16.74 3.85 2.94
CA ASN A 138 17.01 4.46 4.23
C ASN A 138 15.72 4.79 4.99
N GLU A 139 15.86 5.13 6.27
CA GLU A 139 14.74 5.49 7.15
C GLU A 139 13.96 6.73 6.68
N ALA A 140 14.64 7.71 6.09
CA ALA A 140 13.99 8.92 5.60
C ALA A 140 13.01 8.61 4.46
N MET A 141 13.33 7.63 3.61
CA MET A 141 12.42 7.16 2.56
C MET A 141 11.16 6.55 3.16
N VAL A 142 11.27 5.70 4.18
CA VAL A 142 10.12 5.12 4.88
C VAL A 142 9.24 6.22 5.45
N LYS A 143 9.84 7.18 6.17
CA LYS A 143 9.12 8.32 6.77
C LYS A 143 8.41 9.19 5.74
N SER A 144 8.93 9.26 4.51
CA SER A 144 8.30 9.99 3.40
C SER A 144 7.17 9.21 2.73
N MET A 145 7.37 7.90 2.51
CA MET A 145 6.44 7.07 1.73
C MET A 145 5.22 6.64 2.54
N ILE A 146 5.40 6.27 3.81
CA ILE A 146 4.31 5.76 4.64
C ILE A 146 3.15 6.75 4.79
N PRO A 147 3.34 8.05 5.08
CA PRO A 147 2.25 9.02 5.15
C PRO A 147 1.43 9.13 3.85
N GLN A 148 2.03 8.83 2.70
CA GLN A 148 1.37 8.88 1.39
C GLN A 148 0.57 7.61 1.08
N LEU A 149 1.05 6.44 1.52
CA LEU A 149 0.39 5.15 1.27
C LEU A 149 -0.71 4.86 2.29
N PHE A 150 -0.50 5.26 3.54
CA PHE A 150 -1.35 4.93 4.67
C PHE A 150 -2.83 5.32 4.48
N PRO A 151 -3.20 6.49 3.90
CA PRO A 151 -4.60 6.87 3.73
C PRO A 151 -5.39 6.00 2.75
N SER A 152 -4.72 5.12 2.00
CA SER A 152 -5.41 4.21 1.08
C SER A 152 -6.12 3.10 1.85
N LEU A 153 -7.44 3.18 1.96
CA LEU A 153 -8.24 2.12 2.56
C LEU A 153 -8.05 0.77 1.83
N GLN A 154 -7.90 0.82 0.53
CA GLN A 154 -7.68 -0.37 -0.30
C GLN A 154 -6.36 -1.09 0.04
N LEU A 155 -5.29 -0.35 0.39
CA LEU A 155 -4.05 -0.94 0.89
C LEU A 155 -4.23 -1.52 2.29
N LEU A 156 -4.92 -0.81 3.18
CA LEU A 156 -5.20 -1.31 4.53
C LEU A 156 -6.06 -2.57 4.50
N GLU A 157 -7.05 -2.65 3.59
CA GLU A 157 -7.86 -3.86 3.39
C GLU A 157 -7.04 -5.01 2.78
N TYR A 158 -6.16 -4.74 1.82
CA TYR A 158 -5.28 -5.74 1.22
C TYR A 158 -4.38 -6.41 2.27
N PHE A 159 -3.85 -5.64 3.22
CA PHE A 159 -3.04 -6.17 4.31
C PHE A 159 -3.86 -6.67 5.51
N GLY A 160 -5.20 -6.58 5.46
CA GLY A 160 -6.09 -7.09 6.52
C GLY A 160 -6.20 -6.19 7.75
N PHE A 161 -5.82 -4.92 7.64
CA PHE A 161 -5.92 -3.94 8.74
C PHE A 161 -7.25 -3.20 8.77
N ALA A 162 -7.96 -3.17 7.63
CA ALA A 162 -9.27 -2.55 7.50
C ALA A 162 -10.25 -3.53 6.84
N HIS A 163 -11.54 -3.34 7.09
CA HIS A 163 -12.58 -4.23 6.61
C HIS A 163 -13.89 -3.47 6.34
N ASN A 164 -14.69 -4.00 5.42
CA ASN A 164 -16.04 -3.48 5.15
C ASN A 164 -16.09 -2.00 4.78
N GLY A 165 -15.07 -1.52 4.05
CA GLY A 165 -15.03 -0.15 3.59
C GLY A 165 -14.72 0.89 4.68
N GLN A 166 -14.09 0.49 5.78
CA GLN A 166 -13.73 1.38 6.88
C GLN A 166 -12.46 0.92 7.61
N ALA A 167 -11.77 1.85 8.23
CA ALA A 167 -10.64 1.61 9.10
C ALA A 167 -10.93 2.10 10.52
N GLU A 168 -10.60 1.28 11.51
CA GLU A 168 -10.61 1.65 12.92
C GLU A 168 -9.21 2.11 13.31
N LEU A 169 -9.06 3.36 13.74
CA LEU A 169 -7.79 3.96 14.13
C LEU A 169 -7.76 4.15 15.64
N THR A 170 -6.69 3.75 16.29
CA THR A 170 -6.43 4.07 17.69
C THR A 170 -5.41 5.19 17.76
N LEU A 171 -5.76 6.26 18.47
CA LEU A 171 -4.93 7.43 18.68
C LEU A 171 -4.53 7.54 20.17
N ASP A 172 -3.32 8.02 20.44
CA ASP A 172 -2.72 8.18 21.77
C ASP A 172 -2.74 6.90 22.65
N GLY A 173 -3.01 5.74 22.04
CA GLY A 173 -3.04 4.43 22.70
C GLY A 173 -4.40 3.97 23.21
N ASP A 174 -5.40 4.84 23.29
CA ASP A 174 -6.70 4.50 23.90
C ASP A 174 -7.94 5.05 23.18
N LYS A 175 -7.79 6.08 22.35
CA LYS A 175 -8.91 6.70 21.63
C LYS A 175 -9.14 6.02 20.30
N THR A 176 -10.29 5.42 20.11
CA THR A 176 -10.64 4.71 18.89
C THR A 176 -11.64 5.47 18.03
N TYR A 177 -11.34 5.57 16.73
CA TYR A 177 -12.16 6.26 15.73
C TYR A 177 -12.36 5.40 14.51
N THR A 178 -13.56 5.36 13.96
CA THR A 178 -13.86 4.66 12.70
C THR A 178 -13.91 5.67 11.56
N LEU A 179 -13.00 5.53 10.60
CA LEU A 179 -12.96 6.35 9.41
C LEU A 179 -13.46 5.58 8.18
N LYS A 180 -14.19 6.30 7.34
CA LYS A 180 -14.61 5.86 6.00
C LYS A 180 -14.03 6.82 4.97
N PRO A 181 -13.82 6.38 3.72
CA PRO A 181 -13.49 7.28 2.64
C PRO A 181 -14.53 8.39 2.54
N SER A 182 -14.07 9.62 2.43
CA SER A 182 -14.95 10.76 2.17
C SER A 182 -15.00 11.04 0.66
N ASP A 183 -16.13 11.60 0.22
CA ASP A 183 -16.23 12.14 -1.13
C ASP A 183 -15.21 13.28 -1.28
N PRO A 184 -14.25 13.19 -2.22
CA PRO A 184 -13.22 14.22 -2.42
C PRO A 184 -13.79 15.61 -2.70
N GLN A 185 -15.05 15.69 -3.16
CA GLN A 185 -15.75 16.95 -3.42
C GLN A 185 -16.42 17.55 -2.18
N ARG A 186 -16.60 16.78 -1.11
CA ARG A 186 -17.23 17.21 0.14
C ARG A 186 -16.26 17.44 1.29
N ALA A 187 -14.99 17.05 1.13
CA ALA A 187 -13.99 17.21 2.16
C ALA A 187 -13.57 18.68 2.29
N GLY A 188 -14.31 19.44 3.08
CA GLY A 188 -13.75 20.60 3.77
C GLY A 188 -12.54 20.10 4.57
N ARG A 189 -11.36 20.70 4.37
CA ARG A 189 -10.13 20.25 5.03
C ARG A 189 -9.92 21.06 6.30
N ALA A 190 -9.92 20.40 7.44
CA ALA A 190 -9.34 20.93 8.68
C ALA A 190 -7.82 20.63 8.67
N ALA A 191 -6.99 21.62 8.96
CA ALA A 191 -5.53 21.53 9.04
C ALA A 191 -5.05 22.28 10.29
#